data_df0feb6e61ec97a184f2e01fec664ac6
#
_entry.id   df0feb6e61ec97a184f2e01fec664ac6
#
_cell.length_a   1.000
_cell.length_b   1.000
_cell.length_c   1.000
_cell.angle_alpha   90.00
_cell.angle_beta   90.00
_cell.angle_gamma   90.00
#
_symmetry.space_group_name_H-M   'P 1'
#
loop_
_entity.id
_entity.type
_entity.pdbx_description
1 polymer ?
#
loop_
_entity_poly.entity_id
_entity_poly.type
_entity_poly.pdbx_seq_one_letter_code
_entity_poly.pdbx_strand_id
1 'polypeptide(L)'
;MHDKLTPIYTTPGDLGAFLQYPFLFNPQGEWIGIVASNDEVYSVLGHYVGYMGDGPRILRKRSYSFDRPAIKAPEPPPLVFKIPPTAPLPPLMSEITYSEMDILEEEPDRLLPRTAAENLKDLD
;
A
#
# COMPACT_ATOMS: atom_id res chain seq x y z
N MET A 1 -11.37 4.93 -17.11
CA MET A 1 -12.29 4.81 -16.01
C MET A 1 -11.56 4.46 -14.77
N HIS A 2 -11.60 5.35 -13.84
CA HIS A 2 -10.69 5.30 -12.70
C HIS A 2 -11.42 4.99 -11.41
N ASP A 3 -12.66 4.51 -11.57
CA ASP A 3 -13.52 4.25 -10.43
C ASP A 3 -13.43 2.82 -9.93
N LYS A 4 -12.66 2.01 -10.62
CA LYS A 4 -12.54 0.61 -10.22
C LYS A 4 -11.82 0.52 -8.88
N LEU A 5 -12.47 -0.14 -7.94
CA LEU A 5 -11.91 -0.38 -6.62
C LEU A 5 -11.32 -1.79 -6.58
N THR A 6 -10.06 -1.88 -6.24
CA THR A 6 -9.36 -3.16 -6.17
C THR A 6 -8.97 -3.45 -4.72
N PRO A 7 -9.53 -4.51 -4.12
CA PRO A 7 -9.06 -4.92 -2.78
C PRO A 7 -7.66 -5.50 -2.89
N ILE A 8 -6.83 -5.19 -1.89
CA ILE A 8 -5.47 -5.70 -1.80
C ILE A 8 -5.38 -6.56 -0.55
N TYR A 9 -4.83 -7.76 -0.71
CA TYR A 9 -4.80 -8.75 0.35
C TYR A 9 -3.38 -9.00 0.80
N THR A 10 -3.24 -9.48 2.04
CA THR A 10 -1.99 -10.06 2.51
C THR A 10 -1.89 -11.49 2.00
N THR A 11 -0.69 -12.05 2.04
CA THR A 11 -0.47 -13.42 1.60
C THR A 11 -1.33 -14.44 2.36
N PRO A 12 -1.56 -14.30 3.68
CA PRO A 12 -2.50 -15.18 4.38
C PRO A 12 -3.96 -14.99 3.98
N GLY A 13 -4.30 -13.94 3.24
CA GLY A 13 -5.66 -13.75 2.75
C GLY A 13 -6.47 -12.70 3.50
N ASP A 14 -5.84 -11.90 4.35
CA ASP A 14 -6.54 -10.83 5.05
C ASP A 14 -6.61 -9.58 4.18
N LEU A 15 -7.72 -8.85 4.29
CA LEU A 15 -7.85 -7.59 3.58
C LEU A 15 -6.88 -6.57 4.19
N GLY A 16 -5.96 -6.06 3.38
CA GLY A 16 -4.94 -5.13 3.84
C GLY A 16 -5.14 -3.71 3.38
N ALA A 17 -5.76 -3.50 2.23
CA ALA A 17 -5.93 -2.16 1.67
C ALA A 17 -6.95 -2.18 0.55
N PHE A 18 -7.32 -0.98 0.09
CA PHE A 18 -8.09 -0.79 -1.14
C PHE A 18 -7.31 0.12 -2.08
N LEU A 19 -7.28 -0.24 -3.34
CA LEU A 19 -6.70 0.59 -4.38
C LEU A 19 -7.81 1.20 -5.23
N GLN A 20 -7.88 2.52 -5.23
CA GLN A 20 -8.67 3.28 -6.21
C GLN A 20 -7.65 4.16 -6.93
N TYR A 21 -7.08 3.60 -7.97
CA TYR A 21 -5.88 4.11 -8.63
C TYR A 21 -5.92 5.62 -8.84
N PRO A 22 -4.91 6.36 -8.47
CA PRO A 22 -3.62 5.89 -7.94
C PRO A 22 -3.55 5.85 -6.40
N PHE A 23 -4.66 5.99 -5.71
CA PHE A 23 -4.69 6.15 -4.25
C PHE A 23 -4.89 4.83 -3.54
N LEU A 24 -4.15 4.64 -2.44
CA LEU A 24 -4.30 3.49 -1.55
C LEU A 24 -4.96 3.93 -0.25
N PHE A 25 -5.90 3.12 0.21
CA PHE A 25 -6.62 3.36 1.47
C PHE A 25 -6.52 2.12 2.35
N ASN A 26 -6.47 2.32 3.66
CA ASN A 26 -6.52 1.18 4.57
C ASN A 26 -7.96 0.68 4.69
N PRO A 27 -8.19 -0.45 5.38
CA PRO A 27 -9.56 -0.97 5.51
C PRO A 27 -10.52 -0.04 6.25
N GLN A 28 -10.00 0.94 7.00
CA GLN A 28 -10.80 1.95 7.67
C GLN A 28 -11.13 3.13 6.78
N GLY A 29 -10.63 3.14 5.56
CA GLY A 29 -10.94 4.21 4.60
C GLY A 29 -9.99 5.38 4.64
N GLU A 30 -8.90 5.30 5.38
CA GLU A 30 -7.92 6.37 5.46
C GLU A 30 -6.89 6.25 4.34
N TRP A 31 -6.47 7.38 3.79
CA TRP A 31 -5.47 7.42 2.73
C TRP A 31 -4.09 7.07 3.30
N ILE A 32 -3.42 6.10 2.67
CA ILE A 32 -2.16 5.59 3.19
C ILE A 32 -1.01 5.62 2.17
N GLY A 33 -1.29 5.93 0.91
CA GLY A 33 -0.23 5.98 -0.08
C GLY A 33 -0.74 6.06 -1.49
N ILE A 34 0.17 5.88 -2.43
CA ILE A 34 -0.16 5.89 -3.87
C ILE A 34 0.55 4.74 -4.59
N VAL A 35 -0.01 4.40 -5.75
CA VAL A 35 0.63 3.51 -6.72
C VAL A 35 0.98 4.34 -7.95
N ALA A 36 2.26 4.37 -8.30
CA ALA A 36 2.73 5.11 -9.46
C ALA A 36 2.47 4.31 -10.74
N SER A 37 2.65 4.96 -11.90
CA SER A 37 2.36 4.35 -13.20
C SER A 37 3.24 3.13 -13.51
N ASN A 38 4.36 2.99 -12.82
CA ASN A 38 5.26 1.84 -12.97
C ASN A 38 5.00 0.76 -11.90
N ASP A 39 3.84 0.81 -11.25
CA ASP A 39 3.43 -0.12 -10.19
C ASP A 39 4.24 -0.01 -8.91
N GLU A 40 5.07 1.00 -8.76
CA GLU A 40 5.75 1.24 -7.49
C GLU A 40 4.82 1.90 -6.50
N VAL A 41 4.96 1.50 -5.22
CA VAL A 41 4.12 1.97 -4.13
C VAL A 41 4.91 2.93 -3.26
N TYR A 42 4.31 4.09 -2.98
CA TYR A 42 4.92 5.13 -2.14
C TYR A 42 4.00 5.49 -0.99
N SER A 43 4.59 5.83 0.15
CA SER A 43 3.84 6.30 1.31
C SER A 43 3.33 7.71 1.09
N VAL A 44 2.50 8.20 2.01
CA VAL A 44 1.99 9.58 1.96
C VAL A 44 3.10 10.61 2.14
N LEU A 45 4.27 10.21 2.63
CA LEU A 45 5.43 11.10 2.75
C LEU A 45 6.39 10.98 1.56
N GLY A 46 6.07 10.14 0.58
CA GLY A 46 6.89 9.99 -0.63
C GLY A 46 7.98 8.94 -0.53
N HIS A 47 7.98 8.12 0.50
CA HIS A 47 8.98 7.06 0.65
C HIS A 47 8.56 5.83 -0.14
N TYR A 48 9.53 5.22 -0.81
CA TYR A 48 9.30 3.97 -1.52
C TYR A 48 8.95 2.86 -0.53
N VAL A 49 7.90 2.12 -0.82
CA VAL A 49 7.43 1.05 0.06
C VAL A 49 7.59 -0.31 -0.59
N GLY A 50 7.36 -0.39 -1.89
CA GLY A 50 7.40 -1.65 -2.59
C GLY A 50 6.77 -1.54 -3.96
N TYR A 51 6.21 -2.62 -4.44
CA TYR A 51 5.58 -2.66 -5.77
C TYR A 51 4.37 -3.56 -5.75
N MET A 52 3.48 -3.33 -6.71
CA MET A 52 2.29 -4.17 -6.85
C MET A 52 2.68 -5.52 -7.45
N GLY A 53 2.46 -6.57 -6.71
CA GLY A 53 2.66 -7.93 -7.17
C GLY A 53 1.34 -8.62 -7.44
N ASP A 54 1.42 -9.88 -7.82
CA ASP A 54 0.22 -10.65 -8.08
C ASP A 54 -0.58 -10.90 -6.80
N GLY A 55 -1.85 -11.09 -6.98
CA GLY A 55 -2.74 -11.38 -5.87
C GLY A 55 -4.00 -10.54 -5.87
N PRO A 56 -4.06 -9.18 -5.91
CA PRO A 56 -2.94 -8.24 -5.81
C PRO A 56 -2.41 -8.08 -4.40
N ARG A 57 -1.11 -7.91 -4.30
CA ARG A 57 -0.39 -7.74 -3.04
C ARG A 57 0.65 -6.63 -3.19
N ILE A 58 1.11 -6.08 -2.06
CA ILE A 58 2.21 -5.13 -2.04
C ILE A 58 3.45 -5.85 -1.55
N LEU A 59 4.44 -5.98 -2.41
CA LEU A 59 5.66 -6.74 -2.14
C LEU A 59 6.88 -5.82 -2.19
N ARG A 60 7.97 -6.25 -1.58
CA ARG A 60 9.26 -5.56 -1.67
C ARG A 60 10.37 -6.59 -1.55
N LYS A 61 11.51 -6.33 -2.18
CA LYS A 61 12.68 -7.17 -2.00
C LYS A 61 13.21 -7.02 -0.58
N ARG A 62 13.58 -8.13 0.05
CA ARG A 62 14.15 -8.08 1.40
C ARG A 62 15.50 -7.39 1.41
N SER A 63 16.23 -7.45 0.31
CA SER A 63 17.55 -6.84 0.19
C SER A 63 17.52 -5.34 -0.05
N TYR A 64 16.34 -4.73 -0.08
CA TYR A 64 16.22 -3.29 -0.30
C TYR A 64 16.98 -2.52 0.78
N SER A 65 17.85 -1.59 0.36
CA SER A 65 18.79 -0.92 1.25
C SER A 65 18.26 0.35 1.92
N PHE A 66 17.07 0.82 1.54
CA PHE A 66 16.46 2.05 2.08
C PHE A 66 17.24 3.33 1.79
N ASP A 67 18.17 3.30 0.83
CA ASP A 67 18.94 4.47 0.46
C ASP A 67 18.35 5.25 -0.72
N ARG A 68 17.20 4.82 -1.20
CA ARG A 68 16.50 5.47 -2.30
C ARG A 68 15.88 6.78 -1.83
N PRO A 69 16.16 7.90 -2.50
CA PRO A 69 15.60 9.18 -2.05
C PRO A 69 14.09 9.20 -2.18
N ALA A 70 13.45 9.92 -1.26
CA ALA A 70 12.01 10.12 -1.31
C ALA A 70 11.64 10.97 -2.51
N ILE A 71 10.47 10.70 -3.08
CA ILE A 71 9.87 11.59 -4.09
C ILE A 71 9.15 12.70 -3.35
N LYS A 72 8.71 13.72 -4.11
CA LYS A 72 7.85 14.73 -3.54
C LYS A 72 6.62 14.06 -2.93
N ALA A 73 6.27 14.45 -1.70
CA ALA A 73 5.13 13.86 -1.01
C ALA A 73 3.87 13.99 -1.88
N PRO A 74 3.14 12.88 -2.10
CA PRO A 74 1.94 12.91 -2.92
C PRO A 74 0.86 13.81 -2.33
N GLU A 75 0.02 14.37 -3.19
CA GLU A 75 -1.12 15.13 -2.73
C GLU A 75 -2.26 14.18 -2.36
N PRO A 76 -3.02 14.54 -1.31
CA PRO A 76 -4.13 13.68 -0.89
C PRO A 76 -5.20 13.59 -1.96
N PRO A 77 -6.01 12.50 -1.94
CA PRO A 77 -7.08 12.37 -2.93
C PRO A 77 -8.11 13.46 -2.78
N PRO A 78 -8.72 13.90 -3.89
CA PRO A 78 -9.71 14.98 -3.85
C PRO A 78 -11.08 14.54 -3.34
N LEU A 79 -11.33 13.24 -3.28
CA LEU A 79 -12.64 12.69 -2.92
C LEU A 79 -12.54 11.85 -1.66
N VAL A 80 -13.64 11.83 -0.91
CA VAL A 80 -13.74 10.96 0.27
C VAL A 80 -13.95 9.52 -0.22
N PHE A 81 -13.12 8.63 0.28
CA PHE A 81 -13.24 7.21 -0.04
C PHE A 81 -14.40 6.59 0.75
N LYS A 82 -15.23 5.83 0.06
CA LYS A 82 -16.33 5.10 0.69
C LYS A 82 -15.92 3.65 0.86
N ILE A 83 -15.89 3.20 2.11
CA ILE A 83 -15.55 1.82 2.43
C ILE A 83 -16.66 0.92 1.89
N PRO A 84 -16.33 -0.09 1.06
CA PRO A 84 -17.36 -1.03 0.61
C PRO A 84 -17.89 -1.85 1.78
N PRO A 85 -19.17 -2.21 1.76
CA PRO A 85 -19.74 -2.99 2.87
C PRO A 85 -19.13 -4.38 3.01
N THR A 86 -18.68 -4.97 1.90
CA THR A 86 -18.00 -6.26 1.92
C THR A 86 -16.91 -6.24 0.87
N ALA A 87 -15.87 -7.05 1.09
CA ALA A 87 -14.83 -7.28 0.10
C ALA A 87 -15.00 -8.69 -0.44
N PRO A 88 -14.65 -8.92 -1.72
CA PRO A 88 -14.68 -10.28 -2.26
C PRO A 88 -13.67 -11.17 -1.53
N LEU A 89 -13.85 -12.46 -1.63
CA LEU A 89 -12.89 -13.41 -1.08
C LEU A 89 -11.55 -13.23 -1.79
N PRO A 90 -10.44 -13.41 -1.05
CA PRO A 90 -9.13 -13.29 -1.68
C PRO A 90 -8.93 -14.38 -2.73
N PRO A 91 -8.23 -14.07 -3.82
CA PRO A 91 -7.90 -15.08 -4.81
C PRO A 91 -6.84 -16.03 -4.27
N LEU A 92 -6.69 -17.18 -4.90
CA LEU A 92 -5.55 -18.04 -4.63
C LEU A 92 -4.29 -17.32 -5.09
N MET A 93 -3.33 -17.21 -4.21
CA MET A 93 -2.10 -16.49 -4.50
C MET A 93 -0.92 -17.46 -4.51
N SER A 94 0.02 -17.21 -5.44
CA SER A 94 1.25 -17.97 -5.47
C SER A 94 2.08 -17.63 -4.24
N GLU A 95 2.92 -18.56 -3.82
CA GLU A 95 3.87 -18.27 -2.76
C GLU A 95 4.89 -17.25 -3.24
N ILE A 96 5.24 -16.33 -2.36
CA ILE A 96 6.29 -15.37 -2.68
C ILE A 96 7.65 -16.02 -2.49
N THR A 97 8.62 -15.55 -3.28
CA THR A 97 9.96 -16.08 -3.19
C THR A 97 10.63 -15.65 -1.90
N TYR A 98 11.70 -16.34 -1.56
CA TYR A 98 12.46 -16.06 -0.34
C TYR A 98 13.02 -14.64 -0.32
N SER A 99 13.24 -14.07 -1.51
CA SER A 99 13.84 -12.74 -1.64
C SER A 99 12.84 -11.59 -1.51
N GLU A 100 11.55 -11.90 -1.42
CA GLU A 100 10.50 -10.89 -1.34
C GLU A 100 9.73 -10.99 -0.03
N MET A 101 9.11 -9.87 0.36
CA MET A 101 8.27 -9.85 1.55
C MET A 101 6.96 -9.16 1.24
N ASP A 102 5.92 -9.54 1.96
CA ASP A 102 4.60 -8.93 1.88
C ASP A 102 4.57 -7.77 2.87
N ILE A 103 4.48 -6.55 2.34
CA ILE A 103 4.61 -5.34 3.16
C ILE A 103 3.46 -5.20 4.16
N LEU A 104 2.23 -5.44 3.72
CA LEU A 104 1.09 -5.26 4.62
C LEU A 104 1.04 -6.33 5.70
N GLU A 105 1.68 -7.47 5.46
CA GLU A 105 1.79 -8.52 6.46
C GLU A 105 2.94 -8.27 7.43
N GLU A 106 4.12 -7.93 6.91
CA GLU A 106 5.34 -7.90 7.72
C GLU A 106 5.72 -6.50 8.20
N GLU A 107 5.42 -5.46 7.42
CA GLU A 107 5.77 -4.07 7.78
C GLU A 107 4.64 -3.11 7.46
N PRO A 108 3.44 -3.32 8.05
CA PRO A 108 2.30 -2.46 7.74
C PRO A 108 2.53 -0.99 8.09
N ASP A 109 3.46 -0.69 8.99
CA ASP A 109 3.78 0.69 9.37
C ASP A 109 4.39 1.50 8.24
N ARG A 110 4.80 0.86 7.15
CA ARG A 110 5.29 1.58 5.98
C ARG A 110 4.18 2.34 5.26
N LEU A 111 2.93 1.95 5.48
CA LEU A 111 1.77 2.58 4.84
C LEU A 111 0.79 3.03 5.92
N LEU A 112 1.05 4.20 6.47
CA LEU A 112 0.23 4.79 7.52
C LEU A 112 -0.53 6.00 7.00
N PRO A 113 -1.69 6.34 7.61
CA PRO A 113 -2.33 7.62 7.33
C PRO A 113 -1.39 8.78 7.65
N ARG A 114 -1.63 9.93 7.01
CA ARG A 114 -0.69 11.05 7.05
C ARG A 114 -0.33 11.51 8.45
N THR A 115 -1.32 11.64 9.33
CA THR A 115 -1.06 12.09 10.70
C THR A 115 -0.18 11.10 11.45
N ALA A 116 -0.47 9.81 11.34
CA ALA A 116 0.33 8.79 11.99
C ALA A 116 1.73 8.72 11.41
N ALA A 117 1.86 8.86 10.08
CA ALA A 117 3.17 8.85 9.43
C ALA A 117 4.04 10.03 9.88
N GLU A 118 3.44 11.21 9.99
CA GLU A 118 4.16 12.40 10.47
C GLU A 118 4.58 12.26 11.92
N ASN A 119 3.72 11.71 12.76
CA ASN A 119 4.06 11.47 14.16
C ASN A 119 5.20 10.48 14.31
N LEU A 120 5.18 9.42 13.52
CA LEU A 120 6.26 8.43 13.55
C LEU A 120 7.58 9.05 13.11
N LYS A 121 7.55 9.91 12.10
CA LYS A 121 8.75 10.62 11.64
C LYS A 121 9.33 11.50 12.73
N ASP A 122 8.48 12.15 13.53
CA ASP A 122 8.91 13.06 14.59
C ASP A 122 9.55 12.34 15.77
N LEU A 123 9.33 11.04 15.89
CA LEU A 123 9.90 10.24 16.97
C LEU A 123 11.35 9.82 16.70
N ASP A 124 11.82 10.01 15.49
CA ASP A 124 13.21 9.69 15.12
C ASP A 124 14.19 10.86 15.44
#